data_c0e8b0a2283a4768dd43f8e4d0c9b6dd
#
_entry.id   c0e8b0a2283a4768dd43f8e4d0c9b6dd
#
_cell.length_a   1.000
_cell.length_b   1.000
_cell.length_c   1.000
_cell.angle_alpha   90.00
_cell.angle_beta   90.00
_cell.angle_gamma   90.00
#
_symmetry.space_group_name_H-M   'P 1'
#
loop_
_entity.id
_entity.type
_entity.pdbx_description
1 polymer ?
#
loop_
_entity_poly.entity_id
_entity_poly.type
_entity_poly.pdbx_seq_one_letter_code
_entity_poly.pdbx_strand_id
1 'polypeptide(L)'
;MHRGQDYWLNFGQSFDSSVANPIWRRFSDDLIQDWLIKSLPPGPLTAVLKTDLFEEAVGEGIYPLLESVSERVFAIDLSGAVCRRAAGRYKDLLVLVSDVRQLALRPASFDLIVSISTLDHFEDQSHFQAALGQLFSALKPGGLLLVTLDNPANPVVRLRNAMPWRVLKRLGLVPYPTGATFGAEEFQKLLECTGFQVSAARTLLHVPRWPAILLARLLSHLPGAAPSSLFSKCAQTFEALGHLRSARVTGYYIAFQAQRPANGSST
;
A
#
# COMPACT_ATOMS: atom_id res chain seq x y z
N MET A 1 -21.15 9.48 10.89
CA MET A 1 -19.77 9.73 11.33
C MET A 1 -18.95 8.48 11.03
N HIS A 2 -18.00 8.57 10.14
CA HIS A 2 -17.20 7.44 9.65
C HIS A 2 -16.11 7.09 10.67
N ARG A 3 -16.29 6.01 11.44
CA ARG A 3 -15.39 5.57 12.54
C ARG A 3 -13.96 5.30 12.07
N GLY A 4 -13.76 4.84 10.85
CA GLY A 4 -12.45 4.59 10.27
C GLY A 4 -11.70 5.88 9.96
N GLN A 5 -12.37 6.87 9.40
CA GLN A 5 -11.77 8.16 9.05
C GLN A 5 -11.33 8.93 10.31
N ASP A 6 -12.17 8.97 11.37
CA ASP A 6 -11.83 9.57 12.65
C ASP A 6 -10.61 8.90 13.30
N TYR A 7 -10.48 7.57 13.13
CA TYR A 7 -9.33 6.82 13.61
C TYR A 7 -8.03 7.31 12.93
N TRP A 8 -8.02 7.40 11.60
CA TRP A 8 -6.82 7.80 10.86
C TRP A 8 -6.46 9.27 11.07
N LEU A 9 -7.44 10.18 11.18
CA LEU A 9 -7.21 11.58 11.52
C LEU A 9 -6.51 11.73 12.89
N ASN A 10 -6.89 10.90 13.87
CA ASN A 10 -6.34 10.95 15.22
C ASN A 10 -5.13 10.06 15.44
N PHE A 11 -4.88 9.09 14.54
CA PHE A 11 -3.85 8.07 14.69
C PHE A 11 -2.46 8.68 14.88
N GLY A 12 -2.15 9.75 14.16
CA GLY A 12 -0.86 10.44 14.26
C GLY A 12 -0.57 11.13 15.61
N GLN A 13 -1.59 11.30 16.48
CA GLN A 13 -1.41 11.95 17.80
C GLN A 13 -0.93 10.96 18.88
N SER A 14 -1.27 9.67 18.74
CA SER A 14 -0.91 8.61 19.70
C SER A 14 0.02 7.56 19.06
N PHE A 15 1.02 8.04 18.34
CA PHE A 15 1.90 7.20 17.55
C PHE A 15 2.79 6.30 18.43
N ASP A 16 2.37 5.08 18.65
CA ASP A 16 3.22 4.07 19.27
C ASP A 16 4.07 3.37 18.19
N SER A 17 5.35 3.76 18.12
CA SER A 17 6.33 3.12 17.22
C SER A 17 6.55 1.63 17.53
N SER A 18 6.07 1.14 18.68
CA SER A 18 6.12 -0.28 19.05
C SER A 18 5.16 -1.17 18.25
N VAL A 19 4.21 -0.56 17.51
CA VAL A 19 3.16 -1.28 16.77
C VAL A 19 3.70 -2.12 15.61
N ALA A 20 4.89 -1.82 15.08
CA ALA A 20 5.47 -2.56 13.98
C ALA A 20 6.82 -3.20 14.36
N ASN A 21 6.84 -4.55 14.40
CA ASN A 21 8.09 -5.28 14.60
C ASN A 21 9.10 -4.94 13.47
N PRO A 22 10.34 -4.53 13.78
CA PRO A 22 11.29 -4.06 12.77
C PRO A 22 11.71 -5.15 11.76
N ILE A 23 11.78 -6.42 12.19
CA ILE A 23 12.12 -7.54 11.31
C ILE A 23 11.00 -7.78 10.29
N TRP A 24 9.75 -7.82 10.77
CA TRP A 24 8.59 -8.00 9.90
C TRP A 24 8.45 -6.84 8.91
N ARG A 25 8.61 -5.61 9.42
CA ARG A 25 8.49 -4.41 8.61
C ARG A 25 9.51 -4.41 7.48
N ARG A 26 10.80 -4.60 7.79
CA ARG A 26 11.85 -4.64 6.79
C ARG A 26 11.55 -5.66 5.69
N PHE A 27 11.14 -6.88 6.06
CA PHE A 27 10.75 -7.90 5.08
C PHE A 27 9.58 -7.47 4.20
N SER A 28 8.55 -6.87 4.80
CA SER A 28 7.37 -6.39 4.05
C SER A 28 7.71 -5.24 3.11
N ASP A 29 8.54 -4.31 3.57
CA ASP A 29 9.02 -3.17 2.77
C ASP A 29 9.90 -3.63 1.61
N ASP A 30 10.86 -4.52 1.87
CA ASP A 30 11.73 -5.12 0.84
C ASP A 30 10.89 -5.80 -0.26
N LEU A 31 9.85 -6.54 0.13
CA LEU A 31 8.95 -7.21 -0.81
C LEU A 31 8.17 -6.23 -1.71
N ILE A 32 7.64 -5.17 -1.12
CA ILE A 32 6.92 -4.12 -1.87
C ILE A 32 7.89 -3.37 -2.77
N GLN A 33 9.08 -3.03 -2.30
CA GLN A 33 10.10 -2.38 -3.10
C GLN A 33 10.54 -3.24 -4.30
N ASP A 34 10.75 -4.55 -4.09
CA ASP A 34 11.06 -5.50 -5.17
C ASP A 34 9.97 -5.55 -6.24
N TRP A 35 8.71 -5.51 -5.83
CA TRP A 35 7.60 -5.44 -6.77
C TRP A 35 7.57 -4.11 -7.51
N LEU A 36 7.75 -2.98 -6.82
CA LEU A 36 7.78 -1.65 -7.42
C LEU A 36 8.90 -1.54 -8.45
N ILE A 37 10.14 -1.93 -8.11
CA ILE A 37 11.29 -1.90 -9.01
C ILE A 37 11.01 -2.63 -10.32
N LYS A 38 10.37 -3.81 -10.25
CA LYS A 38 10.00 -4.62 -11.42
C LYS A 38 8.82 -4.04 -12.22
N SER A 39 8.10 -3.09 -11.62
CA SER A 39 6.89 -2.49 -12.18
C SER A 39 7.10 -1.05 -12.66
N LEU A 40 8.22 -0.44 -12.32
CA LEU A 40 8.54 0.93 -12.75
C LEU A 40 8.59 1.03 -14.27
N PRO A 41 8.05 2.12 -14.86
CA PRO A 41 8.23 2.38 -16.27
C PRO A 41 9.69 2.72 -16.58
N PRO A 42 10.17 2.49 -17.82
CA PRO A 42 11.52 2.81 -18.21
C PRO A 42 11.74 4.34 -18.29
N GLY A 43 12.92 4.79 -17.89
CA GLY A 43 13.34 6.18 -17.97
C GLY A 43 13.02 7.02 -16.71
N PRO A 44 13.55 8.25 -16.68
CA PRO A 44 13.35 9.14 -15.54
C PRO A 44 11.90 9.65 -15.48
N LEU A 45 11.35 9.75 -14.27
CA LEU A 45 10.02 10.29 -14.02
C LEU A 45 10.15 11.75 -13.57
N THR A 46 9.26 12.61 -14.07
CA THR A 46 9.24 14.04 -13.66
C THR A 46 8.54 14.23 -12.31
N ALA A 47 7.44 13.52 -12.09
CA ALA A 47 6.66 13.63 -10.87
C ALA A 47 5.98 12.32 -10.51
N VAL A 48 6.12 11.92 -9.26
CA VAL A 48 5.49 10.74 -8.66
C VAL A 48 4.58 11.18 -7.52
N LEU A 49 3.42 10.53 -7.36
CA LEU A 49 2.52 10.71 -6.23
C LEU A 49 2.44 9.42 -5.41
N LYS A 50 2.62 9.51 -4.09
CA LYS A 50 2.34 8.45 -3.12
C LYS A 50 1.09 8.81 -2.30
N THR A 51 0.18 7.86 -2.07
CA THR A 51 -1.14 8.16 -1.48
C THR A 51 -1.25 7.94 0.02
N ASP A 52 -0.18 7.57 0.72
CA ASP A 52 -0.08 7.48 2.17
C ASP A 52 1.34 7.77 2.63
N LEU A 53 1.54 8.07 3.89
CA LEU A 53 2.83 8.43 4.47
C LEU A 53 3.14 7.68 5.77
N PHE A 54 2.33 6.68 6.10
CA PHE A 54 2.51 5.96 7.36
C PHE A 54 3.91 5.36 7.47
N GLU A 55 4.38 4.67 6.42
CA GLU A 55 5.67 4.00 6.45
C GLU A 55 6.83 4.99 6.54
N GLU A 56 6.77 6.11 5.84
CA GLU A 56 7.75 7.20 5.91
C GLU A 56 7.76 7.90 7.28
N ALA A 57 6.61 7.97 7.93
CA ALA A 57 6.52 8.55 9.28
C ALA A 57 7.17 7.68 10.35
N VAL A 58 7.22 6.35 10.18
CA VAL A 58 7.70 5.40 11.20
C VAL A 58 8.99 4.67 10.82
N GLY A 59 9.30 4.55 9.54
CA GLY A 59 10.43 3.82 8.97
C GLY A 59 11.00 4.53 7.76
N GLU A 60 11.68 3.79 6.90
CA GLU A 60 12.20 4.33 5.63
C GLU A 60 11.08 4.47 4.60
N GLY A 61 10.13 3.53 4.59
CA GLY A 61 9.08 3.46 3.58
C GLY A 61 9.65 3.19 2.19
N ILE A 62 8.95 3.70 1.18
CA ILE A 62 9.37 3.56 -0.22
C ILE A 62 9.88 4.87 -0.82
N TYR A 63 9.89 5.96 -0.05
CA TYR A 63 10.34 7.27 -0.54
C TYR A 63 11.76 7.24 -1.14
N PRO A 64 12.80 6.60 -0.52
CA PRO A 64 14.14 6.56 -1.10
C PRO A 64 14.17 5.93 -2.49
N LEU A 65 13.35 4.89 -2.73
CA LEU A 65 13.21 4.30 -4.06
C LEU A 65 12.58 5.30 -5.05
N LEU A 66 11.49 5.95 -4.66
CA LEU A 66 10.78 6.90 -5.53
C LEU A 66 11.65 8.13 -5.85
N GLU A 67 12.41 8.63 -4.88
CA GLU A 67 13.38 9.70 -5.05
C GLU A 67 14.49 9.34 -6.05
N SER A 68 14.97 8.10 -6.02
CA SER A 68 16.03 7.64 -6.92
C SER A 68 15.62 7.54 -8.39
N VAL A 69 14.31 7.52 -8.70
CA VAL A 69 13.77 7.32 -10.05
C VAL A 69 12.97 8.52 -10.57
N SER A 70 12.83 9.58 -9.78
CA SER A 70 12.03 10.75 -10.16
C SER A 70 12.64 12.06 -9.71
N GLU A 71 12.34 13.14 -10.46
CA GLU A 71 12.79 14.48 -10.10
C GLU A 71 12.06 15.03 -8.88
N ARG A 72 10.78 14.68 -8.70
CA ARG A 72 9.95 15.15 -7.60
C ARG A 72 9.02 14.07 -7.10
N VAL A 73 8.99 13.89 -5.78
CA VAL A 73 8.04 13.00 -5.11
C VAL A 73 7.06 13.83 -4.31
N PHE A 74 5.80 13.68 -4.65
CA PHE A 74 4.68 14.21 -3.88
C PHE A 74 4.07 13.07 -3.06
N ALA A 75 3.60 13.40 -1.87
CA ALA A 75 2.86 12.43 -1.08
C ALA A 75 1.71 13.09 -0.33
N ILE A 76 0.65 12.32 -0.16
CA ILE A 76 -0.53 12.75 0.56
C ILE A 76 -0.83 11.79 1.71
N ASP A 77 -1.38 12.33 2.77
CA ASP A 77 -1.97 11.55 3.86
C ASP A 77 -3.12 12.35 4.47
N LEU A 78 -4.12 11.64 5.00
CA LEU A 78 -5.25 12.26 5.67
C LEU A 78 -4.85 12.86 7.03
N SER A 79 -3.83 12.28 7.69
CA SER A 79 -3.33 12.68 8.99
C SER A 79 -2.25 13.75 8.87
N GLY A 80 -2.56 14.98 9.31
CA GLY A 80 -1.57 16.04 9.38
C GLY A 80 -0.39 15.74 10.32
N ALA A 81 -0.54 14.84 11.30
CA ALA A 81 0.54 14.42 12.18
C ALA A 81 1.51 13.48 11.47
N VAL A 82 0.99 12.53 10.67
CA VAL A 82 1.79 11.64 9.80
C VAL A 82 2.54 12.49 8.77
N CYS A 83 1.86 13.43 8.11
CA CYS A 83 2.45 14.34 7.14
C CYS A 83 3.63 15.13 7.74
N ARG A 84 3.46 15.76 8.90
CA ARG A 84 4.55 16.52 9.57
C ARG A 84 5.74 15.63 9.90
N ARG A 85 5.50 14.40 10.34
CA ARG A 85 6.57 13.48 10.73
C ARG A 85 7.37 13.00 9.52
N ALA A 86 6.70 12.65 8.42
CA ALA A 86 7.35 12.27 7.17
C ALA A 86 8.16 13.45 6.57
N ALA A 87 7.59 14.66 6.51
CA ALA A 87 8.28 15.86 6.05
C ALA A 87 9.48 16.25 6.94
N GLY A 88 9.40 15.97 8.24
CA GLY A 88 10.52 16.16 9.16
C GLY A 88 11.70 15.23 8.89
N ARG A 89 11.41 14.05 8.33
CA ARG A 89 12.40 13.00 8.00
C ARG A 89 13.00 13.18 6.62
N TYR A 90 12.18 13.54 5.64
CA TYR A 90 12.57 13.69 4.24
C TYR A 90 12.30 15.12 3.78
N LYS A 91 13.38 15.90 3.61
CA LYS A 91 13.29 17.34 3.32
C LYS A 91 12.80 17.66 1.91
N ASP A 92 13.10 16.78 0.96
CA ASP A 92 12.75 16.96 -0.44
C ASP A 92 11.42 16.29 -0.81
N LEU A 93 10.78 15.61 0.15
CA LEU A 93 9.43 15.05 -0.01
C LEU A 93 8.37 16.17 0.06
N LEU A 94 7.61 16.32 -1.02
CA LEU A 94 6.55 17.33 -1.12
C LEU A 94 5.25 16.79 -0.53
N VAL A 95 4.96 17.15 0.72
CA VAL A 95 3.87 16.56 1.51
C VAL A 95 2.64 17.47 1.53
N LEU A 96 1.45 16.89 1.29
CA LEU A 96 0.16 17.55 1.44
C LEU A 96 -0.77 16.73 2.35
N VAL A 97 -1.49 17.42 3.23
CA VAL A 97 -2.63 16.82 3.95
C VAL A 97 -3.82 16.82 3.00
N SER A 98 -4.24 15.64 2.54
CA SER A 98 -5.30 15.52 1.54
C SER A 98 -6.01 14.18 1.66
N ASP A 99 -7.29 14.18 1.31
CA ASP A 99 -8.09 12.97 1.11
C ASP A 99 -7.96 12.52 -0.35
N VAL A 100 -7.57 11.28 -0.57
CA VAL A 100 -7.42 10.72 -1.92
C VAL A 100 -8.72 10.70 -2.72
N ARG A 101 -9.87 10.80 -2.05
CA ARG A 101 -11.20 10.91 -2.69
C ARG A 101 -11.50 12.30 -3.24
N GLN A 102 -10.74 13.32 -2.81
CA GLN A 102 -10.91 14.73 -3.19
C GLN A 102 -9.55 15.40 -3.33
N LEU A 103 -8.81 15.00 -4.35
CA LEU A 103 -7.47 15.53 -4.60
C LEU A 103 -7.54 16.96 -5.14
N ALA A 104 -7.01 17.91 -4.38
CA ALA A 104 -6.81 19.27 -4.83
C ALA A 104 -5.50 19.40 -5.65
N LEU A 105 -5.27 18.46 -6.57
CA LEU A 105 -4.09 18.40 -7.43
C LEU A 105 -4.46 18.71 -8.87
N ARG A 106 -3.52 19.32 -9.59
CA ARG A 106 -3.71 19.62 -11.01
C ARG A 106 -3.84 18.32 -11.81
N PRO A 107 -4.84 18.21 -12.72
CA PRO A 107 -4.95 17.04 -13.59
C PRO A 107 -3.71 16.83 -14.45
N ALA A 108 -3.48 15.59 -14.87
CA ALA A 108 -2.40 15.17 -15.77
C ALA A 108 -1.01 15.67 -15.32
N SER A 109 -0.70 15.52 -14.03
CA SER A 109 0.55 16.03 -13.43
C SER A 109 1.57 14.95 -13.11
N PHE A 110 1.15 13.69 -12.95
CA PHE A 110 2.02 12.62 -12.47
C PHE A 110 2.29 11.57 -13.54
N ASP A 111 3.55 11.13 -13.63
CA ASP A 111 3.99 10.02 -14.49
C ASP A 111 3.67 8.67 -13.83
N LEU A 112 3.75 8.63 -12.51
CA LEU A 112 3.50 7.46 -11.69
C LEU A 112 2.69 7.85 -10.45
N ILE A 113 1.70 7.02 -10.09
CA ILE A 113 1.05 7.06 -8.78
C ILE A 113 1.25 5.71 -8.10
N VAL A 114 1.65 5.74 -6.82
CA VAL A 114 1.85 4.54 -5.98
C VAL A 114 0.87 4.59 -4.81
N SER A 115 -0.01 3.59 -4.72
CA SER A 115 -1.05 3.47 -3.71
C SER A 115 -0.96 2.09 -3.03
N ILE A 116 -0.24 2.03 -1.91
CA ILE A 116 0.02 0.77 -1.19
C ILE A 116 -0.92 0.67 0.00
N SER A 117 -1.89 -0.27 -0.05
CA SER A 117 -2.86 -0.54 1.03
C SER A 117 -3.52 0.73 1.60
N THR A 118 -3.81 1.70 0.72
CA THR A 118 -4.47 2.97 1.10
C THR A 118 -5.98 2.85 0.95
N LEU A 119 -6.43 2.27 -0.19
CA LEU A 119 -7.84 2.26 -0.57
C LEU A 119 -8.65 1.26 0.28
N ASP A 120 -8.05 0.19 0.76
CA ASP A 120 -8.67 -0.83 1.60
C ASP A 120 -8.98 -0.37 3.06
N HIS A 121 -8.74 0.91 3.35
CA HIS A 121 -9.20 1.56 4.57
C HIS A 121 -10.57 2.25 4.43
N PHE A 122 -11.15 2.29 3.23
CA PHE A 122 -12.50 2.83 3.03
C PHE A 122 -13.56 1.88 3.55
N GLU A 123 -14.55 2.43 4.27
CA GLU A 123 -15.69 1.66 4.79
C GLU A 123 -16.72 1.33 3.69
N ASP A 124 -16.80 2.15 2.65
CA ASP A 124 -17.77 2.06 1.57
C ASP A 124 -17.10 1.89 0.20
N GLN A 125 -17.65 1.01 -0.61
CA GLN A 125 -17.17 0.74 -1.97
C GLN A 125 -17.29 1.96 -2.89
N SER A 126 -18.25 2.85 -2.68
CA SER A 126 -18.40 4.09 -3.45
C SER A 126 -17.17 5.01 -3.34
N HIS A 127 -16.47 4.96 -2.21
CA HIS A 127 -15.25 5.73 -1.99
C HIS A 127 -14.08 5.28 -2.88
N PHE A 128 -14.04 3.99 -3.25
CA PHE A 128 -13.03 3.49 -4.20
C PHE A 128 -13.19 4.14 -5.58
N GLN A 129 -14.43 4.22 -6.07
CA GLN A 129 -14.70 4.83 -7.37
C GLN A 129 -14.32 6.31 -7.38
N ALA A 130 -14.65 7.04 -6.31
CA ALA A 130 -14.25 8.44 -6.17
C ALA A 130 -12.72 8.59 -6.16
N ALA A 131 -12.01 7.78 -5.34
CA ALA A 131 -10.55 7.82 -5.26
C ALA A 131 -9.90 7.46 -6.61
N LEU A 132 -10.33 6.37 -7.26
CA LEU A 132 -9.79 5.95 -8.55
C LEU A 132 -10.01 7.01 -9.64
N GLY A 133 -11.17 7.68 -9.65
CA GLY A 133 -11.44 8.81 -10.56
C GLY A 133 -10.48 9.98 -10.35
N GLN A 134 -10.15 10.31 -9.07
CA GLN A 134 -9.16 11.33 -8.76
C GLN A 134 -7.74 10.93 -9.20
N LEU A 135 -7.33 9.69 -8.91
CA LEU A 135 -6.03 9.16 -9.31
C LEU A 135 -5.89 9.11 -10.84
N PHE A 136 -6.95 8.68 -11.55
CA PHE A 136 -6.99 8.70 -13.01
C PHE A 136 -6.81 10.10 -13.56
N SER A 137 -7.54 11.08 -13.02
CA SER A 137 -7.43 12.47 -13.44
C SER A 137 -6.03 13.04 -13.20
N ALA A 138 -5.40 12.72 -12.07
CA ALA A 138 -4.09 13.21 -11.67
C ALA A 138 -2.94 12.64 -12.52
N LEU A 139 -3.06 11.42 -13.05
CA LEU A 139 -2.08 10.82 -13.95
C LEU A 139 -2.04 11.52 -15.30
N LYS A 140 -0.86 11.67 -15.88
CA LYS A 140 -0.68 12.05 -17.29
C LYS A 140 -1.25 10.97 -18.21
N PRO A 141 -1.67 11.29 -19.44
CA PRO A 141 -1.87 10.28 -20.47
C PRO A 141 -0.62 9.42 -20.63
N GLY A 142 -0.77 8.08 -20.61
CA GLY A 142 0.35 7.15 -20.55
C GLY A 142 0.93 6.89 -19.15
N GLY A 143 0.49 7.64 -18.13
CA GLY A 143 0.95 7.48 -16.75
C GLY A 143 0.49 6.17 -16.11
N LEU A 144 1.24 5.69 -15.12
CA LEU A 144 1.07 4.37 -14.48
C LEU A 144 0.53 4.52 -13.06
N LEU A 145 -0.46 3.72 -12.71
CA LEU A 145 -0.91 3.47 -11.34
C LEU A 145 -0.38 2.12 -10.87
N LEU A 146 0.36 2.10 -9.75
CA LEU A 146 0.71 0.90 -9.00
C LEU A 146 -0.11 0.88 -7.72
N VAL A 147 -0.99 -0.11 -7.57
CA VAL A 147 -1.91 -0.17 -6.43
C VAL A 147 -1.95 -1.55 -5.81
N THR A 148 -1.97 -1.61 -4.48
CA THR A 148 -2.19 -2.85 -3.73
C THR A 148 -3.39 -2.74 -2.81
N LEU A 149 -4.07 -3.87 -2.63
CA LEU A 149 -5.19 -4.05 -1.70
C LEU A 149 -5.02 -5.38 -0.94
N ASP A 150 -5.64 -5.47 0.22
CA ASP A 150 -5.81 -6.74 0.92
C ASP A 150 -6.62 -7.73 0.07
N ASN A 151 -6.17 -8.97 0.01
CA ASN A 151 -6.78 -10.03 -0.80
C ASN A 151 -7.90 -10.77 -0.03
N PRO A 152 -9.18 -10.59 -0.33
CA PRO A 152 -10.28 -11.27 0.39
C PRO A 152 -10.34 -12.78 0.12
N ALA A 153 -9.66 -13.29 -0.91
CA ALA A 153 -9.55 -14.72 -1.15
C ALA A 153 -8.55 -15.40 -0.19
N ASN A 154 -7.64 -14.63 0.43
CA ASN A 154 -6.73 -15.14 1.45
C ASN A 154 -7.50 -15.50 2.72
N PRO A 155 -7.37 -16.74 3.28
CA PRO A 155 -8.12 -17.18 4.45
C PRO A 155 -7.92 -16.30 5.69
N VAL A 156 -6.70 -15.75 5.86
CA VAL A 156 -6.38 -14.87 7.01
C VAL A 156 -7.09 -13.53 6.86
N VAL A 157 -7.09 -12.95 5.65
CA VAL A 157 -7.81 -11.69 5.36
C VAL A 157 -9.32 -11.90 5.52
N ARG A 158 -9.85 -13.00 4.98
CA ARG A 158 -11.28 -13.34 5.12
C ARG A 158 -11.70 -13.51 6.56
N LEU A 159 -10.92 -14.25 7.36
CA LEU A 159 -11.20 -14.43 8.79
C LEU A 159 -11.12 -13.09 9.54
N ARG A 160 -10.09 -12.28 9.26
CA ARG A 160 -9.94 -10.93 9.82
C ARG A 160 -11.17 -10.05 9.53
N ASN A 161 -11.62 -10.03 8.27
CA ASN A 161 -12.75 -9.19 7.86
C ASN A 161 -14.09 -9.68 8.42
N ALA A 162 -14.21 -10.98 8.77
CA ALA A 162 -15.39 -11.54 9.41
C ALA A 162 -15.50 -11.23 10.92
N MET A 163 -14.40 -10.80 11.55
CA MET A 163 -14.34 -10.52 12.99
C MET A 163 -14.48 -9.02 13.29
N PRO A 164 -15.21 -8.65 14.38
CA PRO A 164 -15.25 -7.27 14.82
C PRO A 164 -13.84 -6.74 15.15
N TRP A 165 -13.48 -5.58 14.62
CA TRP A 165 -12.16 -4.97 14.86
C TRP A 165 -11.78 -4.87 16.35
N ARG A 166 -12.73 -4.59 17.25
CA ARG A 166 -12.48 -4.52 18.69
C ARG A 166 -11.92 -5.83 19.25
N VAL A 167 -12.36 -6.97 18.72
CA VAL A 167 -11.86 -8.31 19.10
C VAL A 167 -10.44 -8.49 18.56
N LEU A 168 -10.21 -8.17 17.28
CA LEU A 168 -8.90 -8.25 16.65
C LEU A 168 -7.86 -7.39 17.36
N LYS A 169 -8.24 -6.17 17.76
CA LYS A 169 -7.38 -5.25 18.53
C LYS A 169 -7.05 -5.82 19.90
N ARG A 170 -8.05 -6.38 20.61
CA ARG A 170 -7.84 -6.99 21.94
C ARG A 170 -6.90 -8.20 21.88
N LEU A 171 -6.95 -8.96 20.78
CA LEU A 171 -6.07 -10.10 20.54
C LEU A 171 -4.67 -9.68 20.02
N GLY A 172 -4.45 -8.38 19.77
CA GLY A 172 -3.19 -7.87 19.21
C GLY A 172 -2.92 -8.30 17.77
N LEU A 173 -3.96 -8.73 17.04
CA LEU A 173 -3.85 -9.23 15.66
C LEU A 173 -3.87 -8.11 14.62
N VAL A 174 -4.69 -7.07 14.86
CA VAL A 174 -4.81 -5.91 13.96
C VAL A 174 -4.95 -4.65 14.80
N PRO A 175 -4.02 -3.70 14.70
CA PRO A 175 -4.01 -2.49 15.55
C PRO A 175 -4.98 -1.41 15.07
N TYR A 176 -5.44 -1.46 13.82
CA TYR A 176 -6.27 -0.45 13.16
C TYR A 176 -7.56 -1.05 12.57
N PRO A 177 -8.61 -0.25 12.35
CA PRO A 177 -9.82 -0.70 11.66
C PRO A 177 -9.49 -1.04 10.20
N THR A 178 -10.03 -2.16 9.73
CA THR A 178 -9.96 -2.60 8.33
C THR A 178 -11.22 -2.14 7.61
N GLY A 179 -11.06 -1.69 6.37
CA GLY A 179 -12.15 -1.25 5.53
C GLY A 179 -12.68 -2.34 4.60
N ALA A 180 -13.41 -1.92 3.59
CA ALA A 180 -13.88 -2.77 2.51
C ALA A 180 -12.69 -3.21 1.64
N THR A 181 -12.81 -4.38 1.03
CA THR A 181 -11.84 -4.86 0.05
C THR A 181 -12.57 -5.52 -1.11
N PHE A 182 -11.87 -5.70 -2.23
CA PHE A 182 -12.41 -6.28 -3.44
C PHE A 182 -11.65 -7.55 -3.81
N GLY A 183 -12.34 -8.51 -4.42
CA GLY A 183 -11.69 -9.59 -5.15
C GLY A 183 -10.90 -9.05 -6.35
N ALA A 184 -9.88 -9.79 -6.79
CA ALA A 184 -9.02 -9.34 -7.88
C ALA A 184 -9.80 -9.01 -9.16
N GLU A 185 -10.76 -9.84 -9.54
CA GLU A 185 -11.60 -9.64 -10.74
C GLU A 185 -12.54 -8.44 -10.61
N GLU A 186 -13.10 -8.23 -9.42
CA GLU A 186 -13.99 -7.09 -9.14
C GLU A 186 -13.22 -5.77 -9.18
N PHE A 187 -12.02 -5.75 -8.56
CA PHE A 187 -11.20 -4.55 -8.56
C PHE A 187 -10.64 -4.23 -9.95
N GLN A 188 -10.26 -5.25 -10.73
CA GLN A 188 -9.89 -5.06 -12.12
C GLN A 188 -11.02 -4.41 -12.93
N LYS A 189 -12.25 -4.90 -12.81
CA LYS A 189 -13.41 -4.29 -13.48
C LYS A 189 -13.62 -2.85 -13.04
N LEU A 190 -13.41 -2.54 -11.75
CA LEU A 190 -13.53 -1.18 -11.24
C LEU A 190 -12.46 -0.25 -11.84
N LEU A 191 -11.23 -0.71 -11.98
CA LEU A 191 -10.15 0.02 -12.68
C LEU A 191 -10.53 0.28 -14.14
N GLU A 192 -10.98 -0.76 -14.87
CA GLU A 192 -11.38 -0.67 -16.28
C GLU A 192 -12.60 0.25 -16.48
N CYS A 193 -13.60 0.19 -15.60
CA CYS A 193 -14.75 1.11 -15.61
C CYS A 193 -14.35 2.56 -15.33
N THR A 194 -13.24 2.80 -14.61
CA THR A 194 -12.69 4.15 -14.39
C THR A 194 -11.93 4.67 -15.62
N GLY A 195 -11.59 3.78 -16.57
CA GLY A 195 -10.85 4.10 -17.80
C GLY A 195 -9.40 3.63 -17.83
N PHE A 196 -8.92 2.95 -16.77
CA PHE A 196 -7.59 2.36 -16.76
C PHE A 196 -7.49 1.14 -17.67
N GLN A 197 -6.31 0.92 -18.23
CA GLN A 197 -5.91 -0.34 -18.86
C GLN A 197 -5.05 -1.12 -17.89
N VAL A 198 -5.54 -2.26 -17.41
CA VAL A 198 -4.80 -3.14 -16.50
C VAL A 198 -3.79 -3.95 -17.31
N SER A 199 -2.50 -3.73 -17.07
CA SER A 199 -1.40 -4.41 -17.77
C SER A 199 -0.93 -5.67 -17.02
N ALA A 200 -1.02 -5.68 -15.71
CA ALA A 200 -0.65 -6.83 -14.89
C ALA A 200 -1.41 -6.85 -13.56
N ALA A 201 -1.68 -8.06 -13.08
CA ALA A 201 -2.19 -8.33 -11.74
C ALA A 201 -1.45 -9.52 -11.14
N ARG A 202 -1.08 -9.42 -9.86
CA ARG A 202 -0.44 -10.51 -9.11
C ARG A 202 -0.79 -10.45 -7.64
N THR A 203 -0.47 -11.52 -6.92
CA THR A 203 -0.55 -11.56 -5.47
C THR A 203 0.85 -11.43 -4.87
N LEU A 204 0.94 -10.86 -3.68
CA LEU A 204 2.16 -10.63 -2.94
C LEU A 204 1.99 -11.08 -1.49
N LEU A 205 3.10 -11.30 -0.79
CA LEU A 205 3.15 -11.67 0.62
C LEU A 205 2.48 -13.02 0.88
N HIS A 206 3.14 -14.08 0.42
CA HIS A 206 2.63 -15.45 0.52
C HIS A 206 2.97 -16.13 1.85
N VAL A 207 3.86 -15.55 2.65
CA VAL A 207 4.19 -16.06 3.97
C VAL A 207 2.97 -15.97 4.90
N PRO A 208 2.66 -17.01 5.70
CA PRO A 208 1.56 -16.97 6.68
C PRO A 208 1.77 -15.84 7.70
N ARG A 209 1.05 -14.72 7.52
CA ARG A 209 1.32 -13.44 8.18
C ARG A 209 1.37 -13.52 9.70
N TRP A 210 0.39 -14.14 10.35
CA TRP A 210 0.34 -14.17 11.82
C TRP A 210 1.46 -15.00 12.45
N PRO A 211 1.73 -16.25 12.02
CA PRO A 211 2.91 -17.00 12.48
C PRO A 211 4.22 -16.27 12.19
N ALA A 212 4.35 -15.63 11.03
CA ALA A 212 5.55 -14.89 10.67
C ALA A 212 5.77 -13.67 11.56
N ILE A 213 4.72 -12.91 11.90
CA ILE A 213 4.81 -11.77 12.84
C ILE A 213 5.20 -12.28 14.24
N LEU A 214 4.63 -13.39 14.70
CA LEU A 214 5.01 -13.97 15.99
C LEU A 214 6.48 -14.38 16.00
N LEU A 215 6.95 -15.07 14.95
CA LEU A 215 8.35 -15.46 14.81
C LEU A 215 9.26 -14.23 14.76
N ALA A 216 8.89 -13.21 13.99
CA ALA A 216 9.65 -11.95 13.93
C ALA A 216 9.74 -11.26 15.29
N ARG A 217 8.67 -11.29 16.09
CA ARG A 217 8.69 -10.77 17.48
C ARG A 217 9.65 -11.56 18.36
N LEU A 218 9.66 -12.89 18.29
CA LEU A 218 10.60 -13.71 19.06
C LEU A 218 12.05 -13.44 18.64
N LEU A 219 12.30 -13.34 17.33
CA LEU A 219 13.64 -13.07 16.79
C LEU A 219 14.14 -11.66 17.12
N SER A 220 13.25 -10.68 17.28
CA SER A 220 13.66 -9.31 17.61
C SER A 220 14.28 -9.15 19.00
N HIS A 221 14.15 -10.14 19.87
CA HIS A 221 14.83 -10.18 21.18
C HIS A 221 16.28 -10.68 21.07
N LEU A 222 16.68 -11.23 19.93
CA LEU A 222 18.04 -11.71 19.72
C LEU A 222 18.92 -10.55 19.17
N PRO A 223 20.18 -10.43 19.66
CA PRO A 223 21.08 -9.36 19.20
C PRO A 223 21.62 -9.62 17.79
N GLY A 224 21.95 -8.54 17.09
CA GLY A 224 22.62 -8.54 15.79
C GLY A 224 21.67 -8.62 14.59
N ALA A 225 22.26 -8.58 13.39
CA ALA A 225 21.52 -8.59 12.13
C ALA A 225 21.15 -10.00 11.62
N ALA A 226 21.79 -11.04 12.14
CA ALA A 226 21.58 -12.42 11.70
C ALA A 226 20.12 -12.90 11.82
N PRO A 227 19.37 -12.61 12.91
CA PRO A 227 17.96 -13.02 13.03
C PRO A 227 17.07 -12.41 11.93
N SER A 228 17.29 -11.14 11.59
CA SER A 228 16.54 -10.46 10.52
C SER A 228 16.84 -11.05 9.15
N SER A 229 18.12 -11.29 8.84
CA SER A 229 18.53 -11.90 7.57
C SER A 229 18.00 -13.33 7.41
N LEU A 230 18.07 -14.14 8.48
CA LEU A 230 17.53 -15.49 8.47
C LEU A 230 16.01 -15.49 8.27
N PHE A 231 15.29 -14.62 8.98
CA PHE A 231 13.86 -14.45 8.81
C PHE A 231 13.49 -14.10 7.37
N SER A 232 14.15 -13.09 6.80
CA SER A 232 13.87 -12.65 5.42
C SER A 232 14.13 -13.77 4.40
N LYS A 233 15.24 -14.49 4.53
CA LYS A 233 15.53 -15.64 3.64
C LYS A 233 14.47 -16.74 3.73
N CYS A 234 14.07 -17.11 4.93
CA CYS A 234 13.02 -18.13 5.14
C CYS A 234 11.66 -17.64 4.63
N ALA A 235 11.31 -16.38 4.90
CA ALA A 235 10.03 -15.80 4.47
C ALA A 235 9.96 -15.65 2.93
N GLN A 236 11.06 -15.27 2.29
CA GLN A 236 11.15 -15.17 0.82
C GLN A 236 10.90 -16.51 0.10
N THR A 237 11.17 -17.66 0.73
CA THR A 237 10.88 -18.96 0.10
C THR A 237 9.38 -19.15 -0.16
N PHE A 238 8.52 -18.53 0.67
CA PHE A 238 7.07 -18.58 0.47
C PHE A 238 6.62 -17.78 -0.76
N GLU A 239 7.40 -16.80 -1.22
CA GLU A 239 7.05 -16.01 -2.41
C GLU A 239 7.08 -16.86 -3.70
N ALA A 240 7.75 -18.03 -3.68
CA ALA A 240 7.65 -19.02 -4.75
C ALA A 240 6.21 -19.54 -4.96
N LEU A 241 5.35 -19.49 -3.92
CA LEU A 241 3.93 -19.82 -4.05
C LEU A 241 3.19 -18.89 -5.02
N GLY A 242 3.72 -17.68 -5.26
CA GLY A 242 3.19 -16.73 -6.22
C GLY A 242 3.20 -17.23 -7.67
N HIS A 243 4.00 -18.24 -7.99
CA HIS A 243 4.05 -18.89 -9.30
C HIS A 243 3.07 -20.07 -9.45
N LEU A 244 2.41 -20.48 -8.37
CA LEU A 244 1.48 -21.59 -8.34
C LEU A 244 0.03 -21.14 -8.56
N ARG A 245 -0.84 -22.07 -8.95
CA ARG A 245 -2.29 -21.81 -9.04
C ARG A 245 -2.90 -21.39 -7.69
N SER A 246 -2.31 -21.81 -6.58
CA SER A 246 -2.70 -21.42 -5.21
C SER A 246 -2.36 -19.95 -4.87
N ALA A 247 -1.60 -19.25 -5.70
CA ALA A 247 -1.22 -17.84 -5.48
C ALA A 247 -2.43 -16.96 -5.15
N ARG A 248 -3.56 -17.19 -5.84
CA ARG A 248 -4.80 -16.43 -5.64
C ARG A 248 -5.32 -16.45 -4.20
N VAL A 249 -5.03 -17.52 -3.45
CA VAL A 249 -5.49 -17.69 -2.05
C VAL A 249 -4.37 -17.58 -1.03
N THR A 250 -3.11 -17.77 -1.41
CA THR A 250 -1.98 -17.69 -0.49
C THR A 250 -1.46 -16.26 -0.33
N GLY A 251 -1.51 -15.43 -1.38
CA GLY A 251 -1.07 -14.05 -1.29
C GLY A 251 -1.97 -13.20 -0.39
N TYR A 252 -1.36 -12.41 0.47
CA TYR A 252 -2.06 -11.53 1.39
C TYR A 252 -2.56 -10.26 0.69
N TYR A 253 -1.78 -9.74 -0.27
CA TYR A 253 -2.15 -8.60 -1.10
C TYR A 253 -2.42 -9.01 -2.54
N ILE A 254 -3.31 -8.27 -3.19
CA ILE A 254 -3.41 -8.19 -4.66
C ILE A 254 -2.76 -6.89 -5.11
N ALA A 255 -1.95 -6.96 -6.16
CA ALA A 255 -1.18 -5.85 -6.69
C ALA A 255 -1.48 -5.69 -8.19
N PHE A 256 -1.81 -4.48 -8.60
CA PHE A 256 -2.16 -4.14 -9.97
C PHE A 256 -1.23 -3.09 -10.54
N GLN A 257 -0.95 -3.24 -11.84
CA GLN A 257 -0.36 -2.24 -12.69
C GLN A 257 -1.45 -1.80 -13.68
N ALA A 258 -1.83 -0.53 -13.62
CA ALA A 258 -2.91 0.01 -14.43
C ALA A 258 -2.47 1.33 -15.07
N GLN A 259 -2.62 1.47 -16.36
CA GLN A 259 -2.15 2.61 -17.12
C GLN A 259 -3.32 3.51 -17.54
N ARG A 260 -3.15 4.82 -17.43
CA ARG A 260 -4.02 5.75 -18.10
C ARG A 260 -3.69 5.75 -19.61
N PRO A 261 -4.62 5.45 -20.52
CA PRO A 261 -4.35 5.44 -21.96
C PRO A 261 -3.71 6.76 -22.45
N ALA A 262 -2.74 6.65 -23.36
CA ALA A 262 -2.05 7.82 -23.91
C ALA A 262 -2.97 8.66 -24.83
N ASN A 263 -3.88 7.99 -25.53
CA ASN A 263 -4.91 8.64 -26.35
C ASN A 263 -6.27 8.34 -25.76
N GLY A 264 -7.14 9.34 -25.65
CA GLY A 264 -8.52 9.14 -25.27
C GLY A 264 -9.24 8.28 -26.32
N SER A 265 -9.08 6.97 -26.26
CA SER A 265 -9.97 6.03 -26.91
C SER A 265 -11.26 6.00 -26.10
N SER A 266 -12.11 6.99 -26.32
CA SER A 266 -13.53 6.88 -26.02
C SER A 266 -14.08 5.77 -26.93
N THR A 267 -14.28 4.57 -26.36
CA THR A 267 -15.18 3.58 -26.91
C THR A 267 -16.58 3.81 -26.39
#